data_38912bea35c3407a4d919ae6e5a91ec9
#
_entry.id   38912bea35c3407a4d919ae6e5a91ec9
#
_cell.length_a   1.000
_cell.length_b   1.000
_cell.length_c   1.000
_cell.angle_alpha   90.00
_cell.angle_beta   90.00
_cell.angle_gamma   90.00
#
_symmetry.space_group_name_H-M   'P 1'
#
loop_
_entity.id
_entity.type
_entity.pdbx_description
1 polymer ?
#
loop_
_entity_poly.entity_id
_entity_poly.type
_entity_poly.pdbx_seq_one_letter_code
_entity_poly.pdbx_strand_id
1 'polypeptide(L)'
;MRVLQIVFDSRDPPSLSKFYADALHYKLQYPPSGSESWADYLRGQGIPEEEWDNACPIVDPTGKGPRIYFQQLDTPKLGKNRIHIDINASEGLRVPLAKRKEQVSLEVQRLLNLGASKQQELEEMGEYCVVMLDPEGNEFCVQ
;
A
#
# COMPACT_ATOMS: atom_id res chain seq x y z
N MET A 1 21.58 -10.16 -6.20
CA MET A 1 20.63 -9.33 -5.39
C MET A 1 19.44 -10.19 -5.03
N ARG A 2 18.98 -10.15 -3.77
CA ARG A 2 17.76 -10.88 -3.36
C ARG A 2 16.55 -9.99 -3.60
N VAL A 3 15.45 -10.56 -4.08
CA VAL A 3 14.18 -9.85 -4.30
C VAL A 3 13.44 -9.78 -2.95
N LEU A 4 12.95 -8.59 -2.61
CA LEU A 4 12.15 -8.34 -1.42
C LEU A 4 10.66 -8.43 -1.78
N GLN A 5 9.87 -9.06 -0.92
CA GLN A 5 8.41 -8.99 -0.93
C GLN A 5 7.94 -8.43 0.42
N ILE A 6 6.97 -7.54 0.39
CA ILE A 6 6.28 -7.03 1.58
C ILE A 6 4.97 -7.79 1.73
N VAL A 7 4.65 -8.23 2.93
CA VAL A 7 3.38 -8.92 3.23
C VAL A 7 2.60 -8.10 4.25
N PHE A 8 1.33 -7.83 3.93
CA PHE A 8 0.35 -7.24 4.85
C PHE A 8 -0.63 -8.32 5.29
N ASP A 9 -0.79 -8.46 6.59
CA ASP A 9 -1.96 -9.14 7.14
C ASP A 9 -3.15 -8.18 7.05
N SER A 10 -4.26 -8.65 6.51
CA SER A 10 -5.43 -7.84 6.17
C SER A 10 -6.71 -8.58 6.49
N ARG A 11 -7.71 -7.87 6.98
CA ARG A 11 -9.05 -8.40 7.18
C ARG A 11 -9.86 -8.45 5.89
N ASP A 12 -9.50 -7.58 4.94
CA ASP A 12 -10.12 -7.47 3.61
C ASP A 12 -9.02 -7.26 2.55
N PRO A 13 -8.31 -8.33 2.16
CA PRO A 13 -7.22 -8.24 1.18
C PRO A 13 -7.61 -7.56 -0.14
N PRO A 14 -8.79 -7.81 -0.75
CA PRO A 14 -9.20 -7.11 -1.95
C PRO A 14 -9.27 -5.59 -1.79
N SER A 15 -9.93 -5.09 -0.74
CA SER A 15 -10.06 -3.65 -0.49
C SER A 15 -8.73 -2.99 -0.16
N LEU A 16 -7.91 -3.63 0.69
CA LEU A 16 -6.62 -3.07 1.09
C LEU A 16 -5.62 -3.09 -0.07
N SER A 17 -5.59 -4.16 -0.87
CA SER A 17 -4.74 -4.23 -2.07
C SER A 17 -5.11 -3.17 -3.10
N LYS A 18 -6.40 -2.91 -3.30
CA LYS A 18 -6.86 -1.83 -4.18
C LYS A 18 -6.41 -0.47 -3.68
N PHE A 19 -6.56 -0.19 -2.38
CA PHE A 19 -6.08 1.06 -1.79
C PHE A 19 -4.58 1.28 -2.08
N TYR A 20 -3.73 0.28 -1.78
CA TYR A 20 -2.29 0.41 -2.01
C TYR A 20 -1.90 0.41 -3.48
N ALA A 21 -2.63 -0.28 -4.35
CA ALA A 21 -2.42 -0.18 -5.80
C ALA A 21 -2.62 1.26 -6.27
N ASP A 22 -3.71 1.90 -5.86
CA ASP A 22 -4.01 3.29 -6.21
C ASP A 22 -3.05 4.28 -5.52
N ALA A 23 -2.71 4.04 -4.24
CA ALA A 23 -1.81 4.89 -3.47
C ALA A 23 -0.38 4.93 -4.04
N LEU A 24 0.15 3.77 -4.43
CA LEU A 24 1.54 3.60 -4.90
C LEU A 24 1.67 3.62 -6.43
N HIS A 25 0.57 3.78 -7.17
CA HIS A 25 0.53 3.63 -8.63
C HIS A 25 0.99 2.22 -9.08
N TYR A 26 0.69 1.22 -8.26
CA TYR A 26 0.88 -0.19 -8.55
C TYR A 26 -0.34 -0.74 -9.30
N LYS A 27 -0.25 -1.97 -9.76
CA LYS A 27 -1.36 -2.70 -10.37
C LYS A 27 -1.57 -4.05 -9.68
N LEU A 28 -2.80 -4.56 -9.74
CA LEU A 28 -3.06 -5.94 -9.37
C LEU A 28 -2.21 -6.86 -10.24
N GLN A 29 -1.58 -7.86 -9.61
CA GLN A 29 -0.78 -8.83 -10.35
C GLN A 29 -1.67 -9.64 -11.29
N TYR A 30 -1.23 -9.83 -12.53
CA TYR A 30 -1.89 -10.73 -13.46
C TYR A 30 -1.79 -12.18 -12.98
N PRO A 31 -2.79 -13.03 -13.29
CA PRO A 31 -2.69 -14.45 -13.03
C PRO A 31 -1.48 -15.06 -13.78
N PRO A 32 -1.01 -16.24 -13.35
CA PRO A 32 0.06 -16.94 -14.05
C PRO A 32 -0.25 -17.19 -15.53
N SER A 33 0.80 -17.27 -16.35
CA SER A 33 0.66 -17.56 -17.78
C SER A 33 -0.14 -18.83 -18.02
N GLY A 34 -1.10 -18.76 -18.93
CA GLY A 34 -1.99 -19.87 -19.27
C GLY A 34 -3.35 -19.82 -18.59
N SER A 35 -3.60 -18.80 -17.77
CA SER A 35 -4.92 -18.53 -17.18
C SER A 35 -5.43 -17.18 -17.64
N GLU A 36 -6.72 -17.08 -17.99
CA GLU A 36 -7.34 -15.83 -18.44
C GLU A 36 -7.66 -14.91 -17.25
N SER A 37 -7.93 -15.49 -16.09
CA SER A 37 -8.26 -14.77 -14.87
C SER A 37 -7.72 -15.47 -13.63
N TRP A 38 -7.68 -14.75 -12.49
CA TRP A 38 -7.38 -15.38 -11.20
C TRP A 38 -8.40 -16.44 -10.83
N ALA A 39 -9.69 -16.23 -11.14
CA ALA A 39 -10.74 -17.20 -10.91
C ALA A 39 -10.48 -18.51 -11.67
N ASP A 40 -10.06 -18.43 -12.94
CA ASP A 40 -9.74 -19.61 -13.73
C ASP A 40 -8.50 -20.35 -13.19
N TYR A 41 -7.48 -19.60 -12.79
CA TYR A 41 -6.29 -20.17 -12.19
C TYR A 41 -6.61 -20.89 -10.87
N LEU A 42 -7.31 -20.24 -9.94
CA LEU A 42 -7.63 -20.79 -8.63
C LEU A 42 -8.59 -21.99 -8.73
N ARG A 43 -9.57 -21.91 -9.64
CA ARG A 43 -10.45 -23.05 -9.94
C ARG A 43 -9.65 -24.23 -10.49
N GLY A 44 -8.69 -23.97 -11.38
CA GLY A 44 -7.78 -25.00 -11.92
C GLY A 44 -6.87 -25.63 -10.86
N GLN A 45 -6.56 -24.91 -9.78
CA GLN A 45 -5.81 -25.42 -8.63
C GLN A 45 -6.70 -26.15 -7.61
N GLY A 46 -8.02 -26.20 -7.82
CA GLY A 46 -8.96 -26.82 -6.87
C GLY A 46 -9.19 -26.02 -5.60
N ILE A 47 -8.93 -24.70 -5.62
CA ILE A 47 -9.14 -23.83 -4.46
C ILE A 47 -10.62 -23.45 -4.41
N PRO A 48 -11.30 -23.61 -3.24
CA PRO A 48 -12.69 -23.24 -3.07
C PRO A 48 -12.92 -21.75 -3.32
N GLU A 49 -14.08 -21.40 -3.88
CA GLU A 49 -14.40 -20.01 -4.26
C GLU A 49 -14.37 -19.04 -3.06
N GLU A 50 -14.78 -19.50 -1.90
CA GLU A 50 -14.75 -18.74 -0.63
C GLU A 50 -13.34 -18.37 -0.17
N GLU A 51 -12.29 -19.00 -0.73
CA GLU A 51 -10.89 -18.71 -0.39
C GLU A 51 -10.19 -17.82 -1.44
N TRP A 52 -10.85 -17.46 -2.53
CA TRP A 52 -10.20 -16.74 -3.64
C TRP A 52 -9.73 -15.32 -3.24
N ASP A 53 -10.43 -14.71 -2.30
CA ASP A 53 -10.12 -13.37 -1.79
C ASP A 53 -9.13 -13.36 -0.61
N ASN A 54 -8.66 -14.55 -0.18
CA ASN A 54 -7.73 -14.67 0.93
C ASN A 54 -6.32 -14.13 0.61
N ALA A 55 -6.04 -13.85 -0.66
CA ALA A 55 -4.74 -13.35 -1.10
C ALA A 55 -4.87 -12.45 -2.33
N CYS A 56 -4.34 -11.23 -2.22
CA CYS A 56 -4.38 -10.23 -3.29
C CYS A 56 -3.01 -9.58 -3.48
N PRO A 57 -2.21 -9.99 -4.46
CA PRO A 57 -0.91 -9.38 -4.73
C PRO A 57 -1.00 -8.16 -5.64
N ILE A 58 -0.15 -7.17 -5.38
CA ILE A 58 0.09 -6.03 -6.27
C ILE A 58 1.56 -5.94 -6.66
N VAL A 59 1.84 -5.37 -7.80
CA VAL A 59 3.19 -5.22 -8.36
C VAL A 59 3.40 -3.83 -8.94
N ASP A 60 4.62 -3.35 -8.82
CA ASP A 60 5.08 -2.16 -9.53
C ASP A 60 5.08 -2.42 -11.04
N PRO A 61 4.34 -1.64 -11.86
CA PRO A 61 4.33 -1.81 -13.31
C PRO A 61 5.69 -1.61 -13.96
N THR A 62 6.62 -0.90 -13.30
CA THR A 62 7.99 -0.70 -13.78
C THR A 62 8.93 -1.84 -13.41
N GLY A 63 8.53 -2.72 -12.51
CA GLY A 63 9.33 -3.84 -12.00
C GLY A 63 10.49 -3.44 -11.08
N LYS A 64 10.57 -2.19 -10.64
CA LYS A 64 11.64 -1.69 -9.76
C LYS A 64 11.31 -1.81 -8.28
N GLY A 65 10.04 -1.67 -7.94
CA GLY A 65 9.54 -1.78 -6.58
C GLY A 65 9.29 -3.22 -6.14
N PRO A 66 9.17 -3.47 -4.83
CA PRO A 66 8.87 -4.78 -4.29
C PRO A 66 7.45 -5.22 -4.65
N ARG A 67 7.24 -6.53 -4.78
CA ARG A 67 5.91 -7.11 -4.78
C ARG A 67 5.29 -6.93 -3.41
N ILE A 68 4.02 -6.54 -3.34
CA ILE A 68 3.27 -6.46 -2.09
C ILE A 68 2.16 -7.51 -2.12
N TYR A 69 2.04 -8.26 -1.05
CA TYR A 69 1.11 -9.37 -0.93
C TYR A 69 0.21 -9.14 0.27
N PHE A 70 -1.09 -9.16 0.06
CA PHE A 70 -2.08 -9.02 1.12
C PHE A 70 -2.68 -10.39 1.39
N GLN A 71 -2.59 -10.84 2.63
CA GLN A 71 -3.13 -12.14 3.04
C GLN A 71 -4.17 -12.00 4.12
N GLN A 72 -5.20 -12.84 4.07
CA GLN A 72 -6.30 -12.84 5.03
C GLN A 72 -5.79 -13.17 6.43
N LEU A 73 -6.12 -12.28 7.38
CA LEU A 73 -5.95 -12.50 8.80
C LEU A 73 -7.09 -11.82 9.56
N ASP A 74 -7.89 -12.57 10.27
CA ASP A 74 -9.08 -12.05 10.96
C ASP A 74 -8.76 -11.30 12.26
N THR A 75 -7.52 -11.37 12.72
CA THR A 75 -7.07 -10.68 13.92
C THR A 75 -7.03 -9.16 13.68
N PRO A 76 -7.72 -8.35 14.49
CA PRO A 76 -7.65 -6.90 14.37
C PRO A 76 -6.26 -6.39 14.71
N LYS A 77 -5.89 -5.25 14.10
CA LYS A 77 -4.63 -4.57 14.41
C LYS A 77 -4.58 -4.15 15.89
N LEU A 78 -3.54 -4.57 16.57
CA LEU A 78 -3.27 -4.25 17.98
C LEU A 78 -2.01 -3.36 18.09
N GLY A 79 -2.21 -2.11 18.46
CA GLY A 79 -1.11 -1.17 18.68
C GLY A 79 -0.48 -0.61 17.40
N LYS A 80 0.65 0.08 17.56
CA LYS A 80 1.38 0.74 16.46
C LYS A 80 2.14 -0.27 15.62
N ASN A 81 2.20 -0.04 14.30
CA ASN A 81 3.06 -0.82 13.40
C ASN A 81 4.53 -0.70 13.81
N ARG A 82 5.25 -1.81 13.72
CA ARG A 82 6.71 -1.85 13.92
C ARG A 82 7.48 -1.43 12.67
N ILE A 83 6.86 -1.62 11.50
CA ILE A 83 7.36 -1.20 10.20
C ILE A 83 6.27 -0.35 9.57
N HIS A 84 6.65 0.76 8.95
CA HIS A 84 5.76 1.57 8.12
C HIS A 84 6.43 1.86 6.78
N ILE A 85 5.61 2.19 5.78
CA ILE A 85 6.08 2.61 4.46
C ILE A 85 6.09 4.13 4.42
N ASP A 86 7.10 4.69 3.77
CA ASP A 86 7.17 6.13 3.50
C ASP A 86 6.94 6.37 2.01
N ILE A 87 5.90 7.14 1.69
CA ILE A 87 5.60 7.59 0.34
C ILE A 87 6.34 8.92 0.10
N ASN A 88 7.33 8.90 -0.79
CA ASN A 88 8.07 10.08 -1.18
C ASN A 88 7.26 10.91 -2.17
N ALA A 89 6.52 11.90 -1.68
CA ALA A 89 5.65 12.77 -2.45
C ALA A 89 6.33 14.10 -2.84
N SER A 90 7.44 14.44 -2.20
CA SER A 90 8.15 15.68 -2.44
C SER A 90 9.51 15.45 -3.10
N GLU A 91 10.10 16.56 -3.59
CA GLU A 91 11.47 16.57 -4.12
C GLU A 91 12.52 16.56 -3.00
N GLY A 92 12.10 16.39 -1.75
CA GLY A 92 12.97 16.32 -0.58
C GLY A 92 13.77 17.59 -0.38
N LEU A 93 14.99 17.45 0.11
CA LEU A 93 15.87 18.59 0.43
C LEU A 93 16.32 19.42 -0.80
N ARG A 94 15.96 19.02 -2.01
CA ARG A 94 16.26 19.76 -3.23
C ARG A 94 15.43 21.04 -3.39
N VAL A 95 14.35 21.15 -2.64
CA VAL A 95 13.44 22.31 -2.66
C VAL A 95 13.20 22.84 -1.25
N PRO A 96 12.81 24.14 -1.11
CA PRO A 96 12.52 24.73 0.20
C PRO A 96 11.40 24.01 0.94
N LEU A 97 11.42 24.08 2.27
CA LEU A 97 10.42 23.43 3.14
C LEU A 97 8.98 23.78 2.75
N ALA A 98 8.70 25.04 2.42
CA ALA A 98 7.36 25.47 2.00
C ALA A 98 6.87 24.71 0.75
N LYS A 99 7.76 24.48 -0.21
CA LYS A 99 7.45 23.72 -1.43
C LYS A 99 7.22 22.23 -1.14
N ARG A 100 8.02 21.65 -0.25
CA ARG A 100 7.82 20.26 0.20
C ARG A 100 6.46 20.10 0.87
N LYS A 101 6.10 21.01 1.78
CA LYS A 101 4.79 20.99 2.44
C LYS A 101 3.64 21.04 1.44
N GLU A 102 3.74 21.88 0.41
CA GLU A 102 2.75 21.96 -0.67
C GLU A 102 2.61 20.61 -1.39
N GLN A 103 3.73 20.01 -1.80
CA GLN A 103 3.75 18.73 -2.51
C GLN A 103 3.18 17.59 -1.64
N VAL A 104 3.59 17.50 -0.38
CA VAL A 104 3.05 16.54 0.58
C VAL A 104 1.55 16.75 0.81
N SER A 105 1.09 18.00 0.95
CA SER A 105 -0.33 18.30 1.15
C SER A 105 -1.21 17.85 -0.01
N LEU A 106 -0.74 18.00 -1.25
CA LEU A 106 -1.46 17.53 -2.44
C LEU A 106 -1.59 15.98 -2.44
N GLU A 107 -0.52 15.30 -2.09
CA GLU A 107 -0.54 13.84 -2.00
C GLU A 107 -1.42 13.35 -0.84
N VAL A 108 -1.33 13.99 0.32
CA VAL A 108 -2.21 13.70 1.47
C VAL A 108 -3.68 13.84 1.07
N GLN A 109 -4.05 14.92 0.35
CA GLN A 109 -5.43 15.11 -0.11
C GLN A 109 -5.87 13.99 -1.07
N ARG A 110 -4.99 13.56 -1.97
CA ARG A 110 -5.27 12.44 -2.87
C ARG A 110 -5.51 11.14 -2.09
N LEU A 111 -4.68 10.83 -1.10
CA LEU A 111 -4.79 9.64 -0.27
C LEU A 111 -6.04 9.65 0.63
N LEU A 112 -6.43 10.81 1.15
CA LEU A 112 -7.70 10.97 1.87
C LEU A 112 -8.90 10.59 0.98
N ASN A 113 -8.88 10.99 -0.29
CA ASN A 113 -9.93 10.64 -1.25
C ASN A 113 -9.94 9.14 -1.59
N LEU A 114 -8.84 8.42 -1.39
CA LEU A 114 -8.75 6.96 -1.55
C LEU A 114 -9.19 6.18 -0.30
N GLY A 115 -9.47 6.85 0.82
CA GLY A 115 -9.94 6.21 2.04
C GLY A 115 -8.93 6.16 3.19
N ALA A 116 -7.75 6.77 3.04
CA ALA A 116 -6.84 6.97 4.16
C ALA A 116 -7.37 8.01 5.13
N SER A 117 -6.84 8.04 6.35
CA SER A 117 -7.06 9.11 7.30
C SER A 117 -5.74 9.71 7.78
N LYS A 118 -5.77 10.99 8.11
CA LYS A 118 -4.61 11.71 8.63
C LYS A 118 -4.53 11.52 10.15
N GLN A 119 -3.35 11.16 10.65
CA GLN A 119 -3.12 11.00 12.08
C GLN A 119 -2.43 12.23 12.68
N GLN A 120 -1.29 12.63 12.14
CA GLN A 120 -0.54 13.79 12.64
C GLN A 120 0.43 14.34 11.59
N GLU A 121 0.87 15.57 11.81
CA GLU A 121 1.98 16.19 11.08
C GLU A 121 3.21 16.23 11.99
N LEU A 122 4.37 15.99 11.40
CA LEU A 122 5.65 16.07 12.09
C LEU A 122 6.60 17.00 11.31
N GLU A 123 7.17 17.94 12.02
CA GLU A 123 8.20 18.84 11.51
C GLU A 123 9.34 18.90 12.51
N GLU A 124 10.42 18.24 12.20
CA GLU A 124 11.59 18.17 13.06
C GLU A 124 12.87 18.29 12.25
N MET A 125 13.83 19.09 12.74
CA MET A 125 15.15 19.24 12.12
C MET A 125 15.12 19.61 10.62
N GLY A 126 14.10 20.39 10.19
CA GLY A 126 13.91 20.79 8.79
C GLY A 126 13.30 19.70 7.91
N GLU A 127 12.92 18.58 8.46
CA GLU A 127 12.16 17.52 7.78
C GLU A 127 10.67 17.66 8.07
N TYR A 128 9.83 17.25 7.11
CA TYR A 128 8.38 17.32 7.23
C TYR A 128 7.76 16.03 6.70
N CYS A 129 6.89 15.45 7.48
CA CYS A 129 6.07 14.32 7.04
C CYS A 129 4.67 14.36 7.67
N VAL A 130 3.75 13.67 7.03
CA VAL A 130 2.40 13.44 7.54
C VAL A 130 2.23 11.94 7.79
N VAL A 131 1.92 11.57 9.03
CA VAL A 131 1.54 10.21 9.38
C VAL A 131 0.08 10.01 9.04
N MET A 132 -0.20 9.00 8.24
CA MET A 132 -1.53 8.61 7.81
C MET A 132 -1.85 7.18 8.24
N LEU A 133 -3.13 6.85 8.21
CA LEU A 133 -3.63 5.50 8.42
C LEU A 133 -4.29 5.00 7.13
N ASP A 134 -4.00 3.77 6.77
CA ASP A 134 -4.71 3.09 5.69
C ASP A 134 -6.15 2.70 6.14
N PRO A 135 -7.01 2.18 5.25
CA PRO A 135 -8.39 1.81 5.61
C PRO A 135 -8.51 0.79 6.74
N GLU A 136 -7.47 0.03 7.05
CA GLU A 136 -7.44 -0.92 8.18
C GLU A 136 -6.69 -0.37 9.41
N GLY A 137 -6.27 0.89 9.39
CA GLY A 137 -5.61 1.56 10.51
C GLY A 137 -4.11 1.33 10.60
N ASN A 138 -3.44 0.82 9.55
CA ASN A 138 -1.99 0.71 9.54
C ASN A 138 -1.35 2.06 9.24
N GLU A 139 -0.33 2.42 10.02
CA GLU A 139 0.40 3.67 9.86
C GLU A 139 1.33 3.62 8.65
N PHE A 140 1.32 4.70 7.87
CA PHE A 140 2.30 4.99 6.83
C PHE A 140 2.60 6.50 6.81
N CYS A 141 3.69 6.91 6.20
CA CYS A 141 4.07 8.31 6.13
C CYS A 141 4.04 8.84 4.69
N VAL A 142 3.81 10.15 4.57
CA VAL A 142 3.95 10.92 3.31
C VAL A 142 4.96 12.02 3.57
N GLN A 143 6.05 12.07 2.76
CA GLN A 143 7.16 13.03 2.92
C GLN A 143 7.68 13.60 1.60
#